data_77c76b6dc9d83d343226168e7784491b
#
_entry.id   77c76b6dc9d83d343226168e7784491b
#
_cell.length_a   1.000
_cell.length_b   1.000
_cell.length_c   1.000
_cell.angle_alpha   90.00
_cell.angle_beta   90.00
_cell.angle_gamma   90.00
#
_symmetry.space_group_name_H-M   'P 1'
#
loop_
_entity.id
_entity.type
_entity.pdbx_description
1 polymer ?
#
loop_
_entity_poly.entity_id
_entity_poly.type
_entity_poly.pdbx_seq_one_letter_code
_entity_poly.pdbx_strand_id
1 'polypeptide(L)'
;LVRGMGSGILFVFAVGAIPSQAQDIGSTDRLNVENWQEWETVGEAQLTWFVFDIYRSRLKAPNGQYLVSADVSPHPFALEINYQRDISKQQLLEVTEEQWQKLGFPKSSRQQWITQLSFIFPSIKNGDELTYVTDGDKGQIIYRQAGTKTQKMVGEITDERMNDAFLSIWLSPKTEFPKLRKQLIGQVRP
;
A
#
# COMPACT_ATOMS: atom_id res chain seq x y z
N LEU A 1 65.86 36.13 -56.52
CA LEU A 1 65.08 35.41 -57.50
C LEU A 1 64.55 34.15 -56.86
N VAL A 2 63.28 33.83 -57.15
CA VAL A 2 62.50 32.60 -57.04
C VAL A 2 61.60 32.45 -55.77
N ARG A 3 60.42 32.55 -56.11
CA ARG A 3 59.17 32.27 -55.32
C ARG A 3 59.12 30.83 -54.84
N GLY A 4 58.57 30.65 -53.64
CA GLY A 4 58.08 29.38 -53.16
C GLY A 4 56.72 29.60 -52.48
N MET A 5 55.63 29.23 -53.19
CA MET A 5 54.27 29.19 -52.64
C MET A 5 54.17 27.99 -51.74
N GLY A 6 53.87 28.23 -50.48
CA GLY A 6 53.48 27.17 -49.51
C GLY A 6 52.02 27.28 -49.20
N SER A 7 51.26 26.31 -49.69
CA SER A 7 49.84 26.13 -49.50
C SER A 7 49.54 25.71 -48.05
N GLY A 8 48.95 26.58 -47.26
CA GLY A 8 48.50 26.24 -45.92
C GLY A 8 47.17 25.49 -45.96
N ILE A 9 47.18 24.24 -45.55
CA ILE A 9 45.96 23.41 -45.36
C ILE A 9 45.38 23.78 -44.01
N LEU A 10 44.23 24.41 -44.02
CA LEU A 10 43.44 24.75 -42.84
C LEU A 10 42.70 23.49 -42.40
N PHE A 11 43.13 22.84 -41.30
CA PHE A 11 42.37 21.79 -40.64
C PHE A 11 41.29 22.44 -39.78
N VAL A 12 40.06 22.39 -40.23
CA VAL A 12 38.89 22.72 -39.42
C VAL A 12 38.58 21.49 -38.51
N PHE A 13 38.93 21.58 -37.24
CA PHE A 13 38.45 20.63 -36.26
C PHE A 13 36.98 20.92 -35.99
N ALA A 14 36.08 20.10 -36.53
CA ALA A 14 34.71 20.04 -36.11
C ALA A 14 34.68 19.43 -34.74
N VAL A 15 34.48 20.25 -33.69
CA VAL A 15 34.14 19.79 -32.34
C VAL A 15 32.71 19.29 -32.41
N GLY A 16 32.53 17.98 -32.57
CA GLY A 16 31.25 17.30 -32.42
C GLY A 16 30.82 17.44 -30.98
N ALA A 17 29.81 18.23 -30.72
CA ALA A 17 29.11 18.22 -29.46
C ALA A 17 28.41 16.86 -29.32
N ILE A 18 28.91 16.01 -28.45
CA ILE A 18 28.22 14.79 -28.01
C ILE A 18 27.06 15.26 -27.12
N PRO A 19 25.79 14.99 -27.46
CA PRO A 19 24.71 15.24 -26.52
C PRO A 19 24.96 14.34 -25.30
N SER A 20 25.27 14.96 -24.18
CA SER A 20 25.25 14.31 -22.88
C SER A 20 23.79 13.89 -22.63
N GLN A 21 23.47 12.63 -22.90
CA GLN A 21 22.28 12.03 -22.34
C GLN A 21 22.50 11.98 -20.83
N ALA A 22 21.94 12.96 -20.14
CA ALA A 22 21.68 12.84 -18.74
C ALA A 22 20.75 11.63 -18.59
N GLN A 23 21.34 10.49 -18.24
CA GLN A 23 20.57 9.38 -17.71
C GLN A 23 19.93 9.90 -16.43
N ASP A 24 18.61 10.07 -16.52
CA ASP A 24 17.75 10.33 -15.37
C ASP A 24 17.83 9.11 -14.45
N ILE A 25 18.85 9.08 -13.57
CA ILE A 25 19.01 8.05 -12.52
C ILE A 25 18.09 8.43 -11.33
N GLY A 26 16.89 8.85 -11.63
CA GLY A 26 15.91 9.37 -10.67
C GLY A 26 14.54 8.72 -10.72
N SER A 27 14.29 7.76 -11.58
CA SER A 27 13.14 6.86 -11.42
C SER A 27 13.56 5.70 -10.53
N THR A 28 13.76 5.99 -9.25
CA THR A 28 13.64 5.00 -8.19
C THR A 28 12.38 4.18 -8.48
N ASP A 29 12.56 2.90 -8.58
CA ASP A 29 11.60 1.82 -8.75
C ASP A 29 10.42 1.99 -7.76
N ARG A 30 9.54 2.96 -8.04
CA ARG A 30 8.23 3.02 -7.43
C ARG A 30 7.50 1.86 -8.07
N LEU A 31 7.55 0.72 -7.39
CA LEU A 31 6.73 -0.42 -7.75
C LEU A 31 5.34 0.14 -7.99
N ASN A 32 4.86 -0.05 -9.23
CA ASN A 32 3.66 0.60 -9.73
C ASN A 32 2.45 0.01 -8.97
N VAL A 33 2.10 0.63 -7.84
CA VAL A 33 0.90 0.28 -7.07
C VAL A 33 -0.39 0.49 -7.88
N GLU A 34 -0.30 1.09 -9.08
CA GLU A 34 -1.44 1.32 -9.98
C GLU A 34 -2.10 0.04 -10.47
N ASN A 35 -1.35 -1.07 -10.60
CA ASN A 35 -1.87 -2.36 -11.08
C ASN A 35 -2.02 -3.41 -9.96
N TRP A 36 -2.27 -2.99 -8.74
CA TRP A 36 -2.40 -3.91 -7.59
C TRP A 36 -3.48 -4.99 -7.80
N GLN A 37 -4.48 -4.73 -8.64
CA GLN A 37 -5.54 -5.68 -8.95
C GLN A 37 -4.99 -6.95 -9.61
N GLU A 38 -3.88 -6.86 -10.34
CA GLU A 38 -3.21 -7.97 -11.03
C GLU A 38 -2.26 -8.75 -10.13
N TRP A 39 -2.00 -8.25 -8.91
CA TRP A 39 -1.10 -8.92 -7.97
C TRP A 39 -1.65 -10.28 -7.53
N GLU A 40 -0.74 -11.20 -7.26
CA GLU A 40 -1.08 -12.55 -6.83
C GLU A 40 -1.57 -12.58 -5.39
N THR A 41 -2.50 -13.51 -5.10
CA THR A 41 -3.00 -13.71 -3.73
C THR A 41 -1.95 -14.40 -2.87
N VAL A 42 -1.61 -13.77 -1.75
CA VAL A 42 -0.77 -14.34 -0.69
C VAL A 42 -1.61 -15.28 0.18
N GLY A 43 -2.77 -14.81 0.62
CA GLY A 43 -3.69 -15.57 1.45
C GLY A 43 -5.04 -14.89 1.64
N GLU A 44 -5.98 -15.66 2.17
CA GLU A 44 -7.35 -15.21 2.44
C GLU A 44 -7.75 -15.62 3.85
N ALA A 45 -8.61 -14.83 4.48
CA ALA A 45 -9.13 -15.12 5.81
C ALA A 45 -10.56 -14.58 5.99
N GLN A 46 -11.32 -15.28 6.84
CA GLN A 46 -12.64 -14.85 7.27
C GLN A 46 -12.56 -14.38 8.71
N LEU A 47 -13.05 -13.16 8.98
CA LEU A 47 -13.33 -12.74 10.35
C LEU A 47 -14.77 -13.04 10.70
N THR A 48 -14.95 -13.89 11.72
CA THR A 48 -16.26 -14.20 12.31
C THR A 48 -16.23 -13.78 13.77
N TRP A 49 -17.28 -13.12 14.23
CA TRP A 49 -17.48 -12.76 15.63
C TRP A 49 -18.73 -13.48 16.16
N PHE A 50 -18.53 -14.40 17.11
CA PHE A 50 -19.54 -15.38 17.52
C PHE A 50 -20.08 -16.18 16.31
N VAL A 51 -21.33 -15.95 15.92
CA VAL A 51 -21.99 -16.59 14.77
C VAL A 51 -22.14 -15.65 13.57
N PHE A 52 -21.56 -14.45 13.63
CA PHE A 52 -21.71 -13.43 12.60
C PHE A 52 -20.42 -13.29 11.78
N ASP A 53 -20.54 -13.47 10.49
CA ASP A 53 -19.48 -13.12 9.56
C ASP A 53 -19.39 -11.61 9.44
N ILE A 54 -18.17 -11.06 9.68
CA ILE A 54 -17.92 -9.63 9.66
C ILE A 54 -17.38 -9.21 8.30
N TYR A 55 -16.32 -9.89 7.85
CA TYR A 55 -15.71 -9.64 6.54
C TYR A 55 -14.86 -10.83 6.08
N ARG A 56 -14.65 -10.90 4.76
CA ARG A 56 -13.54 -11.65 4.16
C ARG A 56 -12.42 -10.69 3.83
N SER A 57 -11.21 -11.12 4.09
CA SER A 57 -10.00 -10.37 3.75
C SER A 57 -9.09 -11.20 2.84
N ARG A 58 -8.40 -10.50 1.95
CA ARG A 58 -7.41 -11.09 1.03
C ARG A 58 -6.18 -10.19 1.01
N LEU A 59 -5.02 -10.81 1.19
CA LEU A 59 -3.74 -10.13 1.00
C LEU A 59 -3.21 -10.48 -0.39
N LYS A 60 -2.75 -9.47 -1.13
CA LYS A 60 -2.15 -9.60 -2.45
C LYS A 60 -0.80 -8.93 -2.46
N ALA A 61 0.16 -9.51 -3.17
CA ALA A 61 1.50 -8.93 -3.37
C ALA A 61 1.96 -9.20 -4.81
N PRO A 62 2.91 -8.42 -5.35
CA PRO A 62 3.37 -8.57 -6.74
C PRO A 62 3.80 -9.99 -7.12
N ASN A 63 4.34 -10.75 -6.18
CA ASN A 63 4.83 -12.12 -6.36
C ASN A 63 4.09 -13.16 -5.50
N GLY A 64 2.90 -12.83 -4.97
CA GLY A 64 2.10 -13.74 -4.15
C GLY A 64 2.74 -14.12 -2.80
N GLN A 65 3.70 -13.35 -2.31
CA GLN A 65 4.41 -13.64 -1.07
C GLN A 65 4.39 -12.45 -0.12
N TYR A 66 4.27 -12.74 1.17
CA TYR A 66 4.46 -11.76 2.24
C TYR A 66 5.76 -12.07 2.99
N LEU A 67 6.66 -11.08 3.02
CA LEU A 67 7.93 -11.20 3.73
C LEU A 67 7.70 -10.93 5.23
N VAL A 68 7.83 -11.98 6.05
CA VAL A 68 7.73 -11.85 7.50
C VAL A 68 9.02 -11.22 8.04
N SER A 69 8.91 -10.02 8.60
CA SER A 69 10.03 -9.28 9.19
C SER A 69 9.59 -8.58 10.49
N ALA A 70 10.46 -7.74 11.07
CA ALA A 70 10.11 -6.86 12.18
C ALA A 70 9.16 -5.72 11.74
N ASP A 71 9.26 -5.33 10.49
CA ASP A 71 8.38 -4.41 9.82
C ASP A 71 7.13 -5.15 9.32
N VAL A 72 5.94 -4.55 9.47
CA VAL A 72 4.67 -5.13 9.01
C VAL A 72 4.35 -4.79 7.55
N SER A 73 5.04 -3.80 6.98
CA SER A 73 4.91 -3.37 5.58
C SER A 73 6.24 -3.36 4.82
N PRO A 74 7.00 -4.49 4.82
CA PRO A 74 8.38 -4.54 4.31
C PRO A 74 8.48 -4.45 2.78
N HIS A 75 7.36 -4.44 2.07
CA HIS A 75 7.27 -4.37 0.61
C HIS A 75 5.84 -3.98 0.19
N PRO A 76 5.61 -3.62 -1.09
CA PRO A 76 4.27 -3.35 -1.60
C PRO A 76 3.32 -4.54 -1.47
N PHE A 77 2.08 -4.26 -1.02
CA PHE A 77 0.97 -5.22 -1.02
C PHE A 77 -0.39 -4.50 -0.95
N ALA A 78 -1.47 -5.24 -1.20
CA ALA A 78 -2.84 -4.78 -1.08
C ALA A 78 -3.61 -5.68 -0.10
N LEU A 79 -4.33 -5.07 0.83
CA LEU A 79 -5.24 -5.75 1.74
C LEU A 79 -6.67 -5.38 1.36
N GLU A 80 -7.37 -6.34 0.74
CA GLU A 80 -8.79 -6.23 0.40
C GLU A 80 -9.65 -6.71 1.57
N ILE A 81 -10.69 -5.95 1.93
CA ILE A 81 -11.65 -6.29 2.98
C ILE A 81 -13.06 -6.18 2.40
N ASN A 82 -13.71 -7.30 2.15
CA ASN A 82 -15.09 -7.37 1.69
C ASN A 82 -16.01 -7.59 2.90
N TYR A 83 -16.84 -6.60 3.19
CA TYR A 83 -17.70 -6.59 4.37
C TYR A 83 -18.97 -7.40 4.13
N GLN A 84 -19.38 -8.17 5.13
CA GLN A 84 -20.55 -9.06 5.09
C GLN A 84 -21.69 -8.55 5.98
N ARG A 85 -21.59 -7.29 6.40
CA ARG A 85 -22.62 -6.60 7.17
C ARG A 85 -22.46 -5.08 7.10
N ASP A 86 -23.52 -4.36 7.48
CA ASP A 86 -23.45 -2.91 7.64
C ASP A 86 -22.59 -2.53 8.85
N ILE A 87 -21.69 -1.59 8.66
CA ILE A 87 -20.83 -1.04 9.72
C ILE A 87 -20.79 0.48 9.53
N SER A 88 -21.19 1.23 10.54
CA SER A 88 -21.11 2.68 10.47
C SER A 88 -19.66 3.17 10.51
N LYS A 89 -19.41 4.33 9.94
CA LYS A 89 -18.11 5.02 10.06
C LYS A 89 -17.65 5.12 11.52
N GLN A 90 -18.56 5.45 12.42
CA GLN A 90 -18.24 5.56 13.84
C GLN A 90 -17.74 4.23 14.40
N GLN A 91 -18.40 3.11 14.09
CA GLN A 91 -17.97 1.78 14.52
C GLN A 91 -16.60 1.38 13.92
N LEU A 92 -16.32 1.75 12.66
CA LEU A 92 -14.99 1.52 12.06
C LEU A 92 -13.90 2.27 12.83
N LEU A 93 -14.14 3.53 13.17
CA LEU A 93 -13.19 4.35 13.93
C LEU A 93 -12.97 3.80 15.35
N GLU A 94 -14.04 3.44 16.04
CA GLU A 94 -13.99 2.87 17.39
C GLU A 94 -13.19 1.58 17.44
N VAL A 95 -13.49 0.63 16.55
CA VAL A 95 -12.76 -0.65 16.51
C VAL A 95 -11.30 -0.45 16.11
N THR A 96 -10.99 0.47 15.21
CA THR A 96 -9.61 0.78 14.81
C THR A 96 -8.82 1.33 16.00
N GLU A 97 -9.38 2.28 16.75
CA GLU A 97 -8.74 2.86 17.94
C GLU A 97 -8.55 1.79 19.03
N GLU A 98 -9.53 0.93 19.25
CA GLU A 98 -9.45 -0.16 20.21
C GLU A 98 -8.33 -1.16 19.83
N GLN A 99 -8.22 -1.55 18.57
CA GLN A 99 -7.14 -2.42 18.09
C GLN A 99 -5.76 -1.79 18.29
N TRP A 100 -5.60 -0.52 17.97
CA TRP A 100 -4.36 0.20 18.22
C TRP A 100 -4.01 0.30 19.71
N GLN A 101 -5.01 0.46 20.58
CA GLN A 101 -4.81 0.43 22.02
C GLN A 101 -4.27 -0.94 22.49
N LYS A 102 -4.87 -2.03 22.03
CA LYS A 102 -4.45 -3.41 22.36
C LYS A 102 -3.06 -3.73 21.80
N LEU A 103 -2.70 -3.18 20.65
CA LEU A 103 -1.35 -3.28 20.08
C LEU A 103 -0.31 -2.43 20.83
N GLY A 104 -0.73 -1.56 21.75
CA GLY A 104 0.15 -0.75 22.60
C GLY A 104 0.59 0.58 21.99
N PHE A 105 -0.08 1.07 20.94
CA PHE A 105 0.24 2.39 20.39
C PHE A 105 -0.11 3.53 21.36
N PRO A 106 0.73 4.58 21.47
CA PRO A 106 0.51 5.70 22.38
C PRO A 106 -0.83 6.41 22.13
N LYS A 107 -1.50 6.83 23.20
CA LYS A 107 -2.80 7.51 23.11
C LYS A 107 -2.76 8.75 22.22
N SER A 108 -1.71 9.57 22.30
CA SER A 108 -1.55 10.76 21.47
C SER A 108 -1.53 10.44 19.97
N SER A 109 -0.76 9.40 19.58
CA SER A 109 -0.70 8.95 18.17
C SER A 109 -2.06 8.42 17.73
N ARG A 110 -2.72 7.56 18.53
CA ARG A 110 -4.03 7.01 18.20
C ARG A 110 -5.07 8.11 17.96
N GLN A 111 -5.14 9.12 18.84
CA GLN A 111 -6.08 10.24 18.69
C GLN A 111 -5.84 11.06 17.41
N GLN A 112 -4.57 11.33 17.08
CA GLN A 112 -4.20 12.02 15.85
C GLN A 112 -4.62 11.19 14.62
N TRP A 113 -4.30 9.91 14.59
CA TRP A 113 -4.59 9.02 13.47
C TRP A 113 -6.09 8.76 13.29
N ILE A 114 -6.85 8.60 14.37
CA ILE A 114 -8.32 8.48 14.31
C ILE A 114 -8.96 9.75 13.75
N THR A 115 -8.43 10.92 14.12
CA THR A 115 -8.89 12.18 13.51
C THR A 115 -8.68 12.18 12.00
N GLN A 116 -7.52 11.73 11.50
CA GLN A 116 -7.26 11.62 10.07
C GLN A 116 -8.22 10.61 9.39
N LEU A 117 -8.39 9.41 9.95
CA LEU A 117 -9.30 8.40 9.41
C LEU A 117 -10.75 8.87 9.40
N SER A 118 -11.15 9.77 10.30
CA SER A 118 -12.50 10.31 10.33
C SER A 118 -12.88 11.10 9.08
N PHE A 119 -11.91 11.62 8.33
CA PHE A 119 -12.12 12.26 7.02
C PHE A 119 -12.06 11.27 5.85
N ILE A 120 -11.55 10.06 6.08
CA ILE A 120 -11.29 9.06 5.04
C ILE A 120 -12.37 7.97 5.03
N PHE A 121 -12.70 7.40 6.19
CA PHE A 121 -13.59 6.24 6.27
C PHE A 121 -15.02 6.58 5.84
N PRO A 122 -15.61 5.79 4.93
CA PRO A 122 -17.05 5.83 4.66
C PRO A 122 -17.83 5.03 5.71
N SER A 123 -19.15 5.14 5.71
CA SER A 123 -20.01 4.08 6.25
C SER A 123 -20.08 2.94 5.25
N ILE A 124 -20.08 1.72 5.74
CA ILE A 124 -20.02 0.48 4.97
C ILE A 124 -21.37 -0.18 4.94
N LYS A 125 -21.76 -0.71 3.78
CA LYS A 125 -22.90 -1.59 3.59
C LYS A 125 -22.43 -3.02 3.35
N ASN A 126 -23.30 -3.98 3.61
CA ASN A 126 -23.05 -5.38 3.28
C ASN A 126 -22.69 -5.53 1.80
N GLY A 127 -21.55 -6.18 1.52
CA GLY A 127 -21.00 -6.36 0.19
C GLY A 127 -20.06 -5.25 -0.29
N ASP A 128 -19.94 -4.14 0.44
CA ASP A 128 -18.94 -3.12 0.15
C ASP A 128 -17.52 -3.62 0.42
N GLU A 129 -16.55 -2.99 -0.24
CA GLU A 129 -15.14 -3.33 -0.09
C GLU A 129 -14.29 -2.09 0.21
N LEU A 130 -13.40 -2.22 1.19
CA LEU A 130 -12.26 -1.33 1.37
C LEU A 130 -10.99 -2.08 1.03
N THR A 131 -10.15 -1.48 0.21
CA THR A 131 -8.82 -1.98 -0.09
C THR A 131 -7.78 -0.97 0.38
N TYR A 132 -6.80 -1.43 1.13
CA TYR A 132 -5.61 -0.67 1.47
C TYR A 132 -4.46 -1.14 0.61
N VAL A 133 -3.91 -0.25 -0.20
CA VAL A 133 -2.76 -0.52 -1.07
C VAL A 133 -1.58 0.29 -0.57
N THR A 134 -0.47 -0.36 -0.26
CA THR A 134 0.75 0.28 0.23
C THR A 134 1.94 0.01 -0.68
N ASP A 135 2.88 0.96 -0.71
CA ASP A 135 4.22 0.77 -1.29
C ASP A 135 5.26 0.31 -0.26
N GLY A 136 4.84 0.19 1.01
CA GLY A 136 5.66 -0.12 2.17
C GLY A 136 5.66 1.02 3.19
N ASP A 137 5.85 2.24 2.75
CA ASP A 137 5.99 3.43 3.62
C ASP A 137 4.67 4.19 3.81
N LYS A 138 3.82 4.19 2.79
CA LYS A 138 2.54 4.90 2.74
C LYS A 138 1.51 4.10 1.95
N GLY A 139 0.24 4.48 2.04
CA GLY A 139 -0.80 3.74 1.34
C GLY A 139 -2.05 4.55 1.02
N GLN A 140 -2.90 3.95 0.21
CA GLN A 140 -4.16 4.50 -0.27
C GLN A 140 -5.31 3.62 0.19
N ILE A 141 -6.41 4.25 0.61
CA ILE A 141 -7.68 3.58 0.92
C ILE A 141 -8.60 3.75 -0.27
N ILE A 142 -9.02 2.63 -0.84
CA ILE A 142 -9.88 2.54 -1.99
C ILE A 142 -11.20 1.91 -1.55
N TYR A 143 -12.31 2.53 -1.91
CA TYR A 143 -13.66 2.06 -1.62
C TYR A 143 -14.35 1.59 -2.90
N ARG A 144 -15.05 0.46 -2.83
CA ARG A 144 -15.92 -0.07 -3.87
C ARG A 144 -17.28 -0.42 -3.27
N GLN A 145 -18.32 0.20 -3.82
CA GLN A 145 -19.70 -0.10 -3.42
C GLN A 145 -20.14 -1.47 -3.94
N ALA A 146 -20.89 -2.19 -3.15
CA ALA A 146 -21.50 -3.46 -3.52
C ALA A 146 -22.26 -3.39 -4.87
N GLY A 147 -22.07 -4.42 -5.70
CA GLY A 147 -22.72 -4.51 -7.02
C GLY A 147 -22.13 -3.59 -8.10
N THR A 148 -21.08 -2.82 -7.80
CA THR A 148 -20.39 -1.97 -8.78
C THR A 148 -18.98 -2.47 -9.08
N LYS A 149 -18.42 -2.06 -10.23
CA LYS A 149 -17.01 -2.25 -10.58
C LYS A 149 -16.18 -0.99 -10.32
N THR A 150 -16.84 0.13 -10.03
CA THR A 150 -16.17 1.42 -9.84
C THR A 150 -15.48 1.46 -8.49
N GLN A 151 -14.20 1.69 -8.51
CA GLN A 151 -13.36 1.92 -7.33
C GLN A 151 -13.09 3.41 -7.19
N LYS A 152 -13.10 3.90 -5.96
CA LYS A 152 -12.82 5.30 -5.63
C LYS A 152 -11.78 5.36 -4.53
N MET A 153 -10.66 6.03 -4.77
CA MET A 153 -9.74 6.40 -3.70
C MET A 153 -10.45 7.39 -2.77
N VAL A 154 -10.55 7.04 -1.49
CA VAL A 154 -11.24 7.84 -0.48
C VAL A 154 -10.26 8.56 0.45
N GLY A 155 -8.99 8.20 0.44
CA GLY A 155 -7.93 8.88 1.16
C GLY A 155 -6.59 8.17 1.12
N GLU A 156 -5.59 8.84 1.71
CA GLU A 156 -4.21 8.38 1.79
C GLU A 156 -3.71 8.42 3.22
N ILE A 157 -2.80 7.52 3.56
CA ILE A 157 -1.98 7.53 4.76
C ILE A 157 -0.53 7.75 4.30
N THR A 158 0.02 8.93 4.60
CA THR A 158 1.36 9.34 4.17
C THR A 158 2.40 9.28 5.30
N ASP A 159 1.96 9.07 6.53
CA ASP A 159 2.82 8.85 7.71
C ASP A 159 3.13 7.36 7.82
N GLU A 160 4.39 6.97 7.69
CA GLU A 160 4.87 5.58 7.75
C GLU A 160 4.45 4.88 9.06
N ARG A 161 4.52 5.57 10.19
CA ARG A 161 4.12 5.01 11.48
C ARG A 161 2.63 4.73 11.54
N MET A 162 1.81 5.57 10.91
CA MET A 162 0.37 5.35 10.80
C MET A 162 0.07 4.21 9.81
N ASN A 163 0.81 4.12 8.69
CA ASN A 163 0.74 3.00 7.75
C ASN A 163 0.99 1.67 8.47
N ASP A 164 2.08 1.56 9.21
CA ASP A 164 2.41 0.36 9.98
C ASP A 164 1.38 0.07 11.08
N ALA A 165 0.93 1.10 11.79
CA ALA A 165 -0.08 0.94 12.83
C ALA A 165 -1.40 0.41 12.24
N PHE A 166 -1.82 0.93 11.10
CA PHE A 166 -3.04 0.48 10.42
C PHE A 166 -2.93 -0.99 10.01
N LEU A 167 -1.86 -1.36 9.35
CA LEU A 167 -1.60 -2.73 8.91
C LEU A 167 -1.35 -3.70 10.06
N SER A 168 -0.83 -3.22 11.19
CA SER A 168 -0.59 -4.03 12.40
C SER A 168 -1.86 -4.70 12.93
N ILE A 169 -3.03 -4.14 12.67
CA ILE A 169 -4.32 -4.72 13.09
C ILE A 169 -4.45 -6.16 12.55
N TRP A 170 -4.00 -6.42 11.33
CA TRP A 170 -4.07 -7.73 10.66
C TRP A 170 -2.76 -8.49 10.63
N LEU A 171 -1.62 -7.79 10.50
CA LEU A 171 -0.34 -8.40 10.12
C LEU A 171 0.67 -8.48 11.27
N SER A 172 0.48 -7.73 12.37
CA SER A 172 1.37 -7.81 13.53
C SER A 172 1.33 -9.20 14.17
N PRO A 173 2.47 -9.76 14.61
CA PRO A 173 2.50 -10.95 15.47
C PRO A 173 1.70 -10.79 16.76
N LYS A 174 1.44 -9.53 17.19
CA LYS A 174 0.68 -9.17 18.40
C LYS A 174 -0.81 -8.91 18.14
N THR A 175 -1.31 -9.12 16.92
CA THR A 175 -2.73 -8.95 16.60
C THR A 175 -3.62 -9.84 17.48
N GLU A 176 -4.81 -9.36 17.80
CA GLU A 176 -5.82 -10.18 18.50
C GLU A 176 -6.35 -11.35 17.64
N PHE A 177 -6.03 -11.35 16.34
CA PHE A 177 -6.52 -12.34 15.37
C PHE A 177 -5.37 -13.22 14.82
N PRO A 178 -4.64 -13.99 15.64
CA PRO A 178 -3.44 -14.72 15.19
C PRO A 178 -3.76 -15.79 14.13
N LYS A 179 -4.94 -16.40 14.17
CA LYS A 179 -5.38 -17.35 13.14
C LYS A 179 -5.61 -16.65 11.80
N LEU A 180 -6.34 -15.54 11.81
CA LEU A 180 -6.59 -14.71 10.64
C LEU A 180 -5.27 -14.23 10.01
N ARG A 181 -4.33 -13.74 10.85
CA ARG A 181 -3.00 -13.35 10.38
C ARG A 181 -2.30 -14.48 9.65
N LYS A 182 -2.23 -15.68 10.23
CA LYS A 182 -1.56 -16.83 9.62
C LYS A 182 -2.16 -17.20 8.26
N GLN A 183 -3.47 -17.08 8.11
CA GLN A 183 -4.16 -17.30 6.85
C GLN A 183 -3.80 -16.21 5.82
N LEU A 184 -3.87 -14.92 6.21
CA LEU A 184 -3.56 -13.79 5.33
C LEU A 184 -2.13 -13.82 4.79
N ILE A 185 -1.15 -14.16 5.64
CA ILE A 185 0.26 -14.23 5.22
C ILE A 185 0.66 -15.57 4.58
N GLY A 186 -0.32 -16.41 4.25
CA GLY A 186 -0.10 -17.66 3.51
C GLY A 186 0.53 -18.80 4.33
N GLN A 187 0.61 -18.70 5.66
CA GLN A 187 1.19 -19.75 6.51
C GLN A 187 0.26 -20.94 6.73
N VAL A 188 -1.05 -20.73 6.63
CA VAL A 188 -2.07 -21.79 6.72
C VAL A 188 -3.17 -21.50 5.69
N ARG A 189 -3.77 -22.55 5.15
CA ARG A 189 -4.96 -22.41 4.28
C ARG A 189 -6.21 -22.09 5.12
N PRO A 190 -7.18 -21.37 4.54
CA PRO A 190 -8.47 -21.07 5.18
C PRO A 190 -9.23 -22.33 5.62
#